data_905d0f956fd5472da50d22437459aa5e
#
_entry.id   905d0f956fd5472da50d22437459aa5e
#
_cell.length_a   1.000
_cell.length_b   1.000
_cell.length_c   1.000
_cell.angle_alpha   90.00
_cell.angle_beta   90.00
_cell.angle_gamma   90.00
#
_symmetry.space_group_name_H-M   'P 1'
#
loop_
_entity.id
_entity.type
_entity.pdbx_description
1 polymer ?
#
loop_
_entity_poly.entity_id
_entity_poly.type
_entity_poly.pdbx_seq_one_letter_code
_entity_poly.pdbx_strand_id
1 'polypeptide(L)'
;MSVIKNIRNYIKKWLFPDFSHIDSSNFLSIQNDKTLSAVNPNTALTFSTVFACVRVIAETIATLPLFVYKVNGNNKIKAKDHSLYSLLHDSPNEESTSVSFIESLITQILLQGNGFVEVVRDNFNRVTELYLIDSNKIKIYRDSNGNKMFEYSDDGEIITLSQSQVMHIAGLGWNGVIGYSPIAMMRKQITTGLYQDNFALDFFANGVKKVPIISHPQQLSKEAKQNLKESFREAWEKGIVVLEEGMKIDPITMNLSDAQFLESRRFSVEEICRVFRVPPHLIGDLSRSTNNNIEHQSIEFVTHTIRPWCVRIEKALNGYLLNNLERKKYHIEFNLDGLLRGDTLTRQQANQIKLNNGVLTRNEWRILENLNEVEDEYGDEYFCSQQIRPIKTVYEEPKETEYNQGFNVNNNENTENKASRTSE
;
A
#
# COMPACT_ATOMS: atom_id res chain seq x y z
N MET A 1 22.57 -21.16 -34.26
CA MET A 1 22.05 -20.77 -32.90
C MET A 1 23.07 -19.97 -32.08
N SER A 2 24.36 -20.15 -32.19
CA SER A 2 25.38 -19.44 -31.37
C SER A 2 25.53 -17.95 -31.69
N VAL A 3 25.47 -17.54 -32.95
CA VAL A 3 25.66 -16.14 -33.38
C VAL A 3 24.54 -15.22 -32.92
N ILE A 4 23.28 -15.68 -32.98
CA ILE A 4 22.11 -14.91 -32.52
C ILE A 4 22.17 -14.72 -31.00
N LYS A 5 22.65 -15.72 -30.27
CA LYS A 5 22.82 -15.63 -28.79
C LYS A 5 23.93 -14.62 -28.42
N ASN A 6 25.01 -14.58 -29.18
CA ASN A 6 26.10 -13.64 -28.99
C ASN A 6 25.69 -12.19 -29.32
N ILE A 7 24.96 -11.98 -30.43
CA ILE A 7 24.43 -10.65 -30.78
C ILE A 7 23.43 -10.15 -29.70
N ARG A 8 22.55 -11.04 -29.24
CA ARG A 8 21.59 -10.72 -28.18
C ARG A 8 22.28 -10.37 -26.84
N ASN A 9 23.38 -11.06 -26.52
CA ASN A 9 24.20 -10.76 -25.36
C ASN A 9 24.98 -9.46 -25.51
N TYR A 10 25.50 -9.15 -26.72
CA TYR A 10 26.19 -7.90 -27.01
C TYR A 10 25.24 -6.71 -26.94
N ILE A 11 24.05 -6.83 -27.51
CA ILE A 11 22.98 -5.82 -27.43
C ILE A 11 22.53 -5.61 -25.98
N LYS A 12 22.40 -6.70 -25.20
CA LYS A 12 22.09 -6.59 -23.77
C LYS A 12 23.18 -5.84 -22.98
N LYS A 13 24.45 -6.09 -23.26
CA LYS A 13 25.58 -5.45 -22.62
C LYS A 13 25.70 -3.97 -23.00
N TRP A 14 25.34 -3.63 -24.25
CA TRP A 14 25.35 -2.24 -24.75
C TRP A 14 24.13 -1.43 -24.29
N LEU A 15 22.94 -2.02 -24.26
CA LEU A 15 21.72 -1.36 -23.78
C LEU A 15 21.64 -1.26 -22.23
N PHE A 16 22.36 -2.13 -21.53
CA PHE A 16 22.36 -2.18 -20.08
C PHE A 16 23.80 -2.31 -19.58
N PRO A 17 24.55 -1.21 -19.54
CA PRO A 17 25.90 -1.19 -18.95
C PRO A 17 25.85 -1.70 -17.50
N ASP A 18 26.97 -2.22 -17.04
CA ASP A 18 27.12 -2.81 -15.72
C ASP A 18 26.43 -1.99 -14.62
N PHE A 19 25.44 -2.59 -13.98
CA PHE A 19 24.66 -1.96 -12.91
C PHE A 19 25.44 -1.86 -11.59
N SER A 20 26.70 -2.29 -11.55
CA SER A 20 27.56 -2.25 -10.37
C SER A 20 27.76 -0.84 -9.76
N HIS A 21 27.30 0.21 -10.46
CA HIS A 21 27.44 1.61 -10.01
C HIS A 21 26.13 2.40 -10.00
N ILE A 22 24.97 1.78 -10.21
CA ILE A 22 23.71 2.47 -9.97
C ILE A 22 23.24 2.11 -8.56
N ASP A 23 24.03 2.51 -7.60
CA ASP A 23 23.56 2.80 -6.27
C ASP A 23 22.58 3.95 -6.41
N SER A 24 21.37 3.82 -5.83
CA SER A 24 20.39 4.90 -5.78
C SER A 24 20.97 6.18 -5.18
N SER A 25 22.10 6.08 -4.46
CA SER A 25 22.91 7.18 -3.96
C SER A 25 23.68 7.92 -5.07
N ASN A 26 24.11 7.24 -6.15
CA ASN A 26 24.88 7.86 -7.23
C ASN A 26 24.05 8.66 -8.23
N PHE A 27 22.75 8.38 -8.35
CA PHE A 27 21.86 9.22 -9.19
C PHE A 27 21.61 10.60 -8.57
N LEU A 28 21.85 10.73 -7.27
CA LEU A 28 21.70 11.97 -6.50
C LEU A 28 23.04 12.66 -6.16
N SER A 29 24.13 12.33 -6.85
CA SER A 29 25.44 13.01 -6.68
C SER A 29 25.43 14.51 -7.04
N ILE A 30 24.26 15.09 -7.28
CA ILE A 30 24.08 16.51 -7.58
C ILE A 30 24.20 17.41 -6.34
N GLN A 31 24.24 16.85 -5.13
CA GLN A 31 24.38 17.69 -3.92
C GLN A 31 25.39 17.10 -2.93
N ASN A 32 26.60 17.66 -2.95
CA ASN A 32 27.62 17.56 -1.90
C ASN A 32 27.17 18.21 -0.56
N ASP A 33 25.88 18.23 -0.26
CA ASP A 33 25.36 18.85 0.95
C ASP A 33 25.35 17.79 2.06
N LYS A 34 26.26 17.93 3.03
CA LYS A 34 26.41 17.02 4.17
C LYS A 34 25.10 16.84 4.97
N THR A 35 24.20 17.84 4.92
CA THR A 35 22.90 17.78 5.62
C THR A 35 21.92 16.83 4.94
N LEU A 36 21.98 16.72 3.62
CA LEU A 36 21.13 15.81 2.84
C LEU A 36 21.60 14.35 2.89
N SER A 37 22.89 14.12 3.17
CA SER A 37 23.47 12.78 3.26
C SER A 37 23.00 11.99 4.49
N ALA A 38 22.45 12.65 5.50
CA ALA A 38 21.98 12.03 6.75
C ALA A 38 20.66 11.25 6.59
N VAL A 39 19.88 11.48 5.52
CA VAL A 39 18.60 10.80 5.30
C VAL A 39 18.84 9.46 4.61
N ASN A 40 18.58 8.40 5.34
CA ASN A 40 18.58 6.99 4.91
C ASN A 40 17.22 6.35 5.28
N PRO A 41 16.91 5.11 4.88
CA PRO A 41 15.65 4.45 5.22
C PRO A 41 15.32 4.48 6.72
N ASN A 42 16.31 4.25 7.60
CA ASN A 42 16.09 4.22 9.05
C ASN A 42 15.78 5.61 9.61
N THR A 43 16.55 6.64 9.20
CA THR A 43 16.27 8.02 9.63
C THR A 43 14.99 8.57 9.01
N ALA A 44 14.61 8.14 7.81
CA ALA A 44 13.34 8.53 7.20
C ALA A 44 12.13 7.99 7.97
N LEU A 45 12.22 6.78 8.54
CA LEU A 45 11.16 6.20 9.37
C LEU A 45 10.97 6.92 10.70
N THR A 46 11.93 7.72 11.17
CA THR A 46 11.73 8.58 12.35
C THR A 46 10.78 9.75 12.06
N PHE A 47 10.58 10.10 10.80
CA PHE A 47 9.58 11.08 10.42
C PHE A 47 8.20 10.43 10.38
N SER A 48 7.32 10.82 11.29
CA SER A 48 6.03 10.17 11.57
C SER A 48 5.16 9.98 10.32
N THR A 49 5.15 10.95 9.41
CA THR A 49 4.38 10.89 8.17
C THR A 49 4.88 9.80 7.21
N VAL A 50 6.21 9.63 7.09
CA VAL A 50 6.80 8.56 6.28
C VAL A 50 6.43 7.21 6.86
N PHE A 51 6.62 7.05 8.18
CA PHE A 51 6.25 5.82 8.89
C PHE A 51 4.78 5.48 8.70
N ALA A 52 3.87 6.46 8.87
CA ALA A 52 2.44 6.25 8.72
C ALA A 52 2.06 5.84 7.28
N CYS A 53 2.61 6.49 6.26
CA CYS A 53 2.34 6.14 4.86
C CYS A 53 2.84 4.73 4.51
N VAL A 54 4.07 4.38 4.90
CA VAL A 54 4.63 3.04 4.67
C VAL A 54 3.80 1.98 5.39
N ARG A 55 3.46 2.23 6.65
CA ARG A 55 2.65 1.34 7.48
C ARG A 55 1.28 1.08 6.86
N VAL A 56 0.53 2.12 6.48
CA VAL A 56 -0.81 1.98 5.89
C VAL A 56 -0.78 1.13 4.62
N ILE A 57 0.19 1.34 3.73
CA ILE A 57 0.31 0.56 2.50
C ILE A 57 0.69 -0.89 2.81
N ALA A 58 1.71 -1.10 3.66
CA ALA A 58 2.24 -2.42 3.97
C ALA A 58 1.21 -3.30 4.69
N GLU A 59 0.58 -2.78 5.75
CA GLU A 59 -0.46 -3.49 6.50
C GLU A 59 -1.69 -3.79 5.62
N THR A 60 -2.11 -2.82 4.78
CA THR A 60 -3.26 -3.02 3.90
C THR A 60 -3.02 -4.18 2.93
N ILE A 61 -1.84 -4.26 2.30
CA ILE A 61 -1.54 -5.33 1.33
C ILE A 61 -1.28 -6.65 2.05
N ALA A 62 -0.56 -6.63 3.18
CA ALA A 62 -0.21 -7.83 3.93
C ALA A 62 -1.43 -8.57 4.50
N THR A 63 -2.51 -7.84 4.80
CA THR A 63 -3.77 -8.42 5.30
C THR A 63 -4.70 -8.91 4.20
N LEU A 64 -4.37 -8.67 2.91
CA LEU A 64 -5.15 -9.23 1.81
C LEU A 64 -4.93 -10.73 1.67
N PRO A 65 -6.00 -11.51 1.54
CA PRO A 65 -5.86 -12.93 1.27
C PRO A 65 -5.16 -13.18 -0.07
N LEU A 66 -4.06 -13.92 -0.05
CA LEU A 66 -3.30 -14.34 -1.21
C LEU A 66 -3.59 -15.82 -1.50
N PHE A 67 -4.14 -16.10 -2.67
CA PHE A 67 -4.54 -17.47 -3.02
C PHE A 67 -3.85 -17.98 -4.28
N VAL A 68 -3.67 -19.29 -4.32
CA VAL A 68 -3.32 -20.03 -5.53
C VAL A 68 -4.61 -20.56 -6.14
N TYR A 69 -4.91 -20.16 -7.38
CA TYR A 69 -6.08 -20.61 -8.12
C TYR A 69 -5.67 -21.60 -9.20
N LYS A 70 -6.48 -22.63 -9.37
CA LYS A 70 -6.43 -23.51 -10.54
C LYS A 70 -7.44 -23.01 -11.57
N VAL A 71 -6.97 -22.74 -12.78
CA VAL A 71 -7.80 -22.29 -13.89
C VAL A 71 -8.24 -23.51 -14.71
N ASN A 72 -9.56 -23.66 -14.85
CA ASN A 72 -10.17 -24.70 -15.68
C ASN A 72 -11.20 -24.04 -16.63
N GLY A 73 -10.78 -23.76 -17.87
CA GLY A 73 -11.56 -22.94 -18.79
C GLY A 73 -11.76 -21.51 -18.23
N ASN A 74 -13.01 -21.13 -18.02
CA ASN A 74 -13.35 -19.80 -17.46
C ASN A 74 -13.47 -19.79 -15.93
N ASN A 75 -13.39 -20.96 -15.28
CA ASN A 75 -13.58 -21.08 -13.83
C ASN A 75 -12.25 -21.02 -13.09
N LYS A 76 -12.22 -20.29 -11.98
CA LYS A 76 -11.11 -20.22 -11.02
C LYS A 76 -11.52 -20.93 -9.73
N ILE A 77 -10.76 -21.96 -9.33
CA ILE A 77 -11.00 -22.73 -8.09
C ILE A 77 -9.75 -22.59 -7.21
N LYS A 78 -9.91 -22.35 -5.91
CA LYS A 78 -8.80 -22.30 -4.95
C LYS A 78 -8.07 -23.65 -4.92
N ALA A 79 -6.78 -23.66 -5.24
CA ALA A 79 -5.96 -24.86 -5.29
C ALA A 79 -5.34 -25.16 -3.91
N LYS A 80 -6.15 -25.55 -2.93
CA LYS A 80 -5.69 -25.83 -1.55
C LYS A 80 -4.66 -26.98 -1.48
N ASP A 81 -4.70 -27.90 -2.43
CA ASP A 81 -3.76 -29.04 -2.50
C ASP A 81 -2.39 -28.68 -3.12
N HIS A 82 -2.21 -27.45 -3.61
CA HIS A 82 -0.95 -27.02 -4.20
C HIS A 82 0.04 -26.62 -3.11
N SER A 83 1.31 -27.07 -3.20
CA SER A 83 2.35 -26.78 -2.19
C SER A 83 2.53 -25.28 -1.89
N LEU A 84 2.40 -24.43 -2.91
CA LEU A 84 2.47 -22.97 -2.77
C LEU A 84 1.27 -22.37 -2.00
N TYR A 85 0.15 -23.12 -1.86
CA TYR A 85 -1.01 -22.57 -1.15
C TYR A 85 -0.68 -22.32 0.32
N SER A 86 -0.22 -23.33 1.04
CA SER A 86 0.18 -23.19 2.45
C SER A 86 1.35 -22.21 2.60
N LEU A 87 2.34 -22.26 1.69
CA LEU A 87 3.51 -21.39 1.73
C LEU A 87 3.15 -19.89 1.64
N LEU A 88 2.17 -19.53 0.82
CA LEU A 88 1.77 -18.13 0.59
C LEU A 88 0.65 -17.68 1.52
N HIS A 89 -0.22 -18.61 1.95
CA HIS A 89 -1.37 -18.29 2.78
C HIS A 89 -1.06 -18.35 4.28
N ASP A 90 -0.26 -19.34 4.72
CA ASP A 90 -0.02 -19.58 6.14
C ASP A 90 1.38 -19.08 6.56
N SER A 91 2.44 -19.71 6.10
CA SER A 91 3.82 -19.40 6.48
C SER A 91 4.80 -19.65 5.34
N PRO A 92 5.57 -18.64 4.90
CA PRO A 92 6.58 -18.79 3.84
C PRO A 92 7.83 -19.52 4.32
N ASN A 93 8.08 -19.59 5.62
CA ASN A 93 9.18 -20.27 6.30
C ASN A 93 8.84 -20.51 7.77
N GLU A 94 9.77 -21.12 8.53
CA GLU A 94 9.58 -21.41 9.96
C GLU A 94 9.61 -20.16 10.85
N GLU A 95 10.17 -19.03 10.38
CA GLU A 95 10.43 -17.83 11.18
C GLU A 95 9.32 -16.78 11.06
N SER A 96 8.55 -16.79 9.97
CA SER A 96 7.61 -15.70 9.67
C SER A 96 6.24 -16.20 9.21
N THR A 97 5.21 -15.44 9.58
CA THR A 97 3.87 -15.60 9.01
C THR A 97 3.79 -14.96 7.63
N SER A 98 2.81 -15.35 6.82
CA SER A 98 2.56 -14.74 5.52
C SER A 98 2.35 -13.22 5.62
N VAL A 99 1.67 -12.75 6.67
CA VAL A 99 1.41 -11.32 6.90
C VAL A 99 2.70 -10.56 7.16
N SER A 100 3.51 -11.01 8.14
CA SER A 100 4.78 -10.33 8.48
C SER A 100 5.78 -10.36 7.33
N PHE A 101 5.79 -11.43 6.54
CA PHE A 101 6.63 -11.56 5.36
C PHE A 101 6.26 -10.53 4.28
N ILE A 102 4.97 -10.46 3.90
CA ILE A 102 4.50 -9.52 2.88
C ILE A 102 4.66 -8.07 3.36
N GLU A 103 4.34 -7.78 4.62
CA GLU A 103 4.53 -6.46 5.22
C GLU A 103 5.99 -6.00 5.14
N SER A 104 6.93 -6.86 5.52
CA SER A 104 8.36 -6.56 5.47
C SER A 104 8.86 -6.40 4.02
N LEU A 105 8.41 -7.25 3.10
CA LEU A 105 8.73 -7.14 1.68
C LEU A 105 8.29 -5.81 1.09
N ILE A 106 7.05 -5.39 1.36
CA ILE A 106 6.50 -4.13 0.87
C ILE A 106 7.23 -2.95 1.51
N THR A 107 7.51 -3.03 2.80
CA THR A 107 8.28 -2.00 3.52
C THR A 107 9.65 -1.79 2.87
N GLN A 108 10.38 -2.86 2.53
CA GLN A 108 11.64 -2.74 1.81
C GLN A 108 11.46 -2.05 0.45
N ILE A 109 10.45 -2.43 -0.32
CA ILE A 109 10.19 -1.84 -1.63
C ILE A 109 9.83 -0.35 -1.51
N LEU A 110 9.02 0.03 -0.53
CA LEU A 110 8.61 1.41 -0.30
C LEU A 110 9.76 2.31 0.20
N LEU A 111 10.72 1.74 0.94
CA LEU A 111 11.87 2.49 1.44
C LEU A 111 13.01 2.54 0.43
N GLN A 112 13.32 1.40 -0.20
CA GLN A 112 14.54 1.22 -1.00
C GLN A 112 14.26 1.07 -2.50
N GLY A 113 13.00 0.96 -2.89
CA GLY A 113 12.58 0.81 -4.27
C GLY A 113 12.69 -0.62 -4.81
N ASN A 114 13.25 -1.55 -4.04
CA ASN A 114 13.47 -2.94 -4.45
C ASN A 114 13.21 -3.87 -3.28
N GLY A 115 12.63 -5.04 -3.55
CA GLY A 115 12.48 -6.12 -2.59
C GLY A 115 13.08 -7.39 -3.16
N PHE A 116 13.74 -8.16 -2.29
CA PHE A 116 14.43 -9.39 -2.67
C PHE A 116 13.99 -10.53 -1.76
N VAL A 117 13.71 -11.66 -2.40
CA VAL A 117 13.31 -12.88 -1.71
C VAL A 117 14.15 -14.03 -2.24
N GLU A 118 14.81 -14.73 -1.35
CA GLU A 118 15.44 -16.00 -1.67
C GLU A 118 14.37 -17.07 -1.83
N VAL A 119 14.46 -17.85 -2.91
CA VAL A 119 13.53 -18.92 -3.25
C VAL A 119 14.24 -20.23 -3.08
N VAL A 120 14.02 -20.89 -1.95
CA VAL A 120 14.57 -22.23 -1.66
C VAL A 120 13.77 -23.29 -2.40
N ARG A 121 14.48 -24.25 -3.01
CA ARG A 121 13.87 -25.31 -3.82
C ARG A 121 14.42 -26.67 -3.44
N ASP A 122 13.56 -27.68 -3.48
CA ASP A 122 13.96 -29.08 -3.33
C ASP A 122 14.65 -29.62 -4.59
N ASN A 123 15.12 -30.88 -4.48
CA ASN A 123 15.75 -31.59 -5.61
C ASN A 123 14.84 -31.80 -6.83
N PHE A 124 13.53 -31.63 -6.68
CA PHE A 124 12.53 -31.69 -7.75
C PHE A 124 12.18 -30.29 -8.29
N ASN A 125 12.95 -29.26 -7.90
CA ASN A 125 12.74 -27.87 -8.29
C ASN A 125 11.41 -27.27 -7.81
N ARG A 126 10.79 -27.82 -6.74
CA ARG A 126 9.61 -27.28 -6.09
C ARG A 126 10.04 -26.30 -5.02
N VAL A 127 9.33 -25.19 -4.90
CA VAL A 127 9.58 -24.18 -3.87
C VAL A 127 9.14 -24.74 -2.52
N THR A 128 10.05 -24.70 -1.55
CA THR A 128 9.84 -25.18 -0.16
C THR A 128 9.76 -24.03 0.81
N GLU A 129 10.55 -22.98 0.62
CA GLU A 129 10.65 -21.85 1.55
C GLU A 129 10.95 -20.56 0.83
N LEU A 130 10.60 -19.43 1.46
CA LEU A 130 10.88 -18.08 0.98
C LEU A 130 11.48 -17.26 2.13
N TYR A 131 12.66 -16.67 1.92
CA TYR A 131 13.32 -15.80 2.89
C TYR A 131 13.52 -14.40 2.34
N LEU A 132 13.30 -13.40 3.17
CA LEU A 132 13.58 -12.01 2.80
C LEU A 132 15.08 -11.75 2.86
N ILE A 133 15.61 -11.10 1.83
CA ILE A 133 16.99 -10.63 1.79
C ILE A 133 16.96 -9.11 2.03
N ASP A 134 17.82 -8.63 2.94
CA ASP A 134 17.96 -7.19 3.18
C ASP A 134 18.46 -6.48 1.92
N SER A 135 17.63 -5.57 1.40
CA SER A 135 17.94 -4.81 0.19
C SER A 135 19.20 -3.92 0.33
N ASN A 136 19.66 -3.64 1.56
CA ASN A 136 20.92 -2.92 1.79
C ASN A 136 22.16 -3.81 1.58
N LYS A 137 22.01 -5.12 1.74
CA LYS A 137 23.11 -6.09 1.68
C LYS A 137 23.23 -6.74 0.31
N ILE A 138 22.35 -6.46 -0.65
CA ILE A 138 22.31 -7.12 -1.96
C ILE A 138 22.63 -6.15 -3.10
N LYS A 139 23.47 -6.59 -4.03
CA LYS A 139 23.81 -5.85 -5.25
C LYS A 139 23.39 -6.65 -6.49
N ILE A 140 22.91 -5.94 -7.50
CA ILE A 140 22.53 -6.53 -8.79
C ILE A 140 23.64 -6.26 -9.79
N TYR A 141 24.11 -7.31 -10.46
CA TYR A 141 25.08 -7.17 -11.54
C TYR A 141 24.76 -8.14 -12.69
N ARG A 142 25.51 -8.05 -13.78
CA ARG A 142 25.42 -9.00 -14.89
C ARG A 142 26.72 -9.75 -15.03
N ASP A 143 26.64 -11.08 -15.20
CA ASP A 143 27.79 -11.90 -15.52
C ASP A 143 28.33 -11.64 -16.95
N SER A 144 29.43 -12.28 -17.31
CA SER A 144 30.03 -12.19 -18.65
C SER A 144 29.09 -12.65 -19.78
N ASN A 145 28.08 -13.45 -19.47
CA ASN A 145 27.06 -13.91 -20.41
C ASN A 145 25.84 -12.98 -20.48
N GLY A 146 25.82 -11.87 -19.70
CA GLY A 146 24.70 -10.93 -19.63
C GLY A 146 23.54 -11.40 -18.77
N ASN A 147 23.70 -12.48 -17.98
CA ASN A 147 22.68 -12.95 -17.05
C ASN A 147 22.66 -12.05 -15.80
N LYS A 148 21.47 -11.82 -15.27
CA LYS A 148 21.28 -11.09 -14.04
C LYS A 148 21.70 -11.97 -12.86
N MET A 149 22.60 -11.45 -12.03
CA MET A 149 23.14 -12.10 -10.84
C MET A 149 22.99 -11.17 -9.65
N PHE A 150 23.03 -11.75 -8.46
CA PHE A 150 22.91 -11.04 -7.20
C PHE A 150 24.11 -11.37 -6.33
N GLU A 151 24.72 -10.35 -5.75
CA GLU A 151 25.79 -10.46 -4.77
C GLU A 151 25.22 -10.04 -3.42
N TYR A 152 25.14 -10.98 -2.52
CA TYR A 152 24.66 -10.79 -1.16
C TYR A 152 25.84 -10.83 -0.20
N SER A 153 25.97 -9.79 0.63
CA SER A 153 27.03 -9.69 1.63
C SER A 153 26.43 -9.94 3.02
N ASP A 154 26.82 -11.04 3.65
CA ASP A 154 26.41 -11.38 5.01
C ASP A 154 27.64 -11.64 5.88
N ASP A 155 27.76 -10.91 6.99
CA ASP A 155 28.84 -10.98 7.98
C ASP A 155 30.27 -11.06 7.41
N GLY A 156 30.47 -10.43 6.23
CA GLY A 156 31.77 -10.40 5.54
C GLY A 156 31.96 -11.49 4.50
N GLU A 157 31.04 -12.43 4.38
CA GLU A 157 31.00 -13.39 3.27
C GLU A 157 30.19 -12.83 2.11
N ILE A 158 30.66 -13.09 0.91
CA ILE A 158 29.98 -12.68 -0.33
C ILE A 158 29.40 -13.92 -0.99
N ILE A 159 28.09 -13.99 -1.02
CA ILE A 159 27.34 -15.08 -1.64
C ILE A 159 26.79 -14.61 -2.99
N THR A 160 27.07 -15.37 -4.03
CA THR A 160 26.53 -15.11 -5.38
C THR A 160 25.30 -15.95 -5.65
N LEU A 161 24.18 -15.31 -5.91
CA LEU A 161 22.91 -15.95 -6.19
C LEU A 161 22.50 -15.70 -7.65
N SER A 162 21.92 -16.72 -8.28
CA SER A 162 21.43 -16.66 -9.64
C SER A 162 20.00 -16.06 -9.69
N GLN A 163 19.56 -15.67 -10.90
CA GLN A 163 18.20 -15.16 -11.11
C GLN A 163 17.09 -16.17 -10.74
N SER A 164 17.38 -17.48 -10.73
CA SER A 164 16.40 -18.50 -10.33
C SER A 164 16.26 -18.64 -8.82
N GLN A 165 17.27 -18.22 -8.06
CA GLN A 165 17.30 -18.30 -6.60
C GLN A 165 16.74 -17.03 -5.92
N VAL A 166 16.70 -15.90 -6.64
CA VAL A 166 16.23 -14.64 -6.05
C VAL A 166 15.04 -14.09 -6.82
N MET A 167 13.90 -14.00 -6.16
CA MET A 167 12.76 -13.23 -6.65
C MET A 167 12.99 -11.76 -6.35
N HIS A 168 13.18 -10.98 -7.39
CA HIS A 168 13.37 -9.54 -7.31
C HIS A 168 12.12 -8.79 -7.75
N ILE A 169 11.62 -7.94 -6.89
CA ILE A 169 10.46 -7.08 -7.14
C ILE A 169 10.95 -5.63 -7.13
N ALA A 170 11.00 -5.03 -8.32
CA ALA A 170 11.40 -3.62 -8.45
C ALA A 170 10.18 -2.70 -8.39
N GLY A 171 10.31 -1.58 -7.70
CA GLY A 171 9.36 -0.48 -7.70
C GLY A 171 9.34 0.28 -9.04
N LEU A 172 9.00 1.56 -8.99
CA LEU A 172 9.11 2.44 -10.16
C LEU A 172 10.59 2.65 -10.49
N GLY A 173 10.97 2.35 -11.71
CA GLY A 173 12.33 2.57 -12.21
C GLY A 173 12.30 2.86 -13.71
N TRP A 174 13.35 3.50 -14.23
CA TRP A 174 13.37 3.87 -15.65
C TRP A 174 13.78 2.73 -16.58
N ASN A 175 14.58 1.78 -16.09
CA ASN A 175 15.12 0.67 -16.89
C ASN A 175 14.31 -0.64 -16.75
N GLY A 176 13.28 -0.65 -15.92
CA GLY A 176 12.44 -1.83 -15.67
C GLY A 176 13.12 -2.96 -14.88
N VAL A 177 14.37 -2.76 -14.42
CA VAL A 177 15.14 -3.75 -13.66
C VAL A 177 15.35 -3.31 -12.23
N ILE A 178 15.70 -2.04 -12.00
CA ILE A 178 15.99 -1.47 -10.69
C ILE A 178 14.97 -0.38 -10.41
N GLY A 179 14.32 -0.44 -9.24
CA GLY A 179 13.42 0.58 -8.75
C GLY A 179 14.16 1.71 -8.06
N TYR A 180 13.67 2.94 -8.20
CA TYR A 180 14.14 4.08 -7.44
C TYR A 180 13.72 3.97 -5.98
N SER A 181 14.61 4.32 -5.05
CA SER A 181 14.24 4.49 -3.65
C SER A 181 13.33 5.71 -3.49
N PRO A 182 12.08 5.56 -3.05
CA PRO A 182 11.21 6.70 -2.76
C PRO A 182 11.82 7.64 -1.72
N ILE A 183 12.51 7.10 -0.72
CA ILE A 183 13.19 7.89 0.31
C ILE A 183 14.31 8.74 -0.28
N ALA A 184 15.11 8.17 -1.19
CA ALA A 184 16.16 8.92 -1.87
C ALA A 184 15.57 10.05 -2.74
N MET A 185 14.45 9.80 -3.41
CA MET A 185 13.74 10.81 -4.21
C MET A 185 13.14 11.94 -3.36
N MET A 186 12.68 11.63 -2.16
CA MET A 186 12.10 12.59 -1.21
C MET A 186 13.12 13.14 -0.20
N ARG A 187 14.41 12.89 -0.36
CA ARG A 187 15.44 13.24 0.63
C ARG A 187 15.32 14.68 1.11
N LYS A 188 15.11 15.60 0.18
CA LYS A 188 14.98 17.04 0.48
C LYS A 188 13.74 17.34 1.35
N GLN A 189 12.61 16.78 0.99
CA GLN A 189 11.34 16.96 1.71
C GLN A 189 11.40 16.37 3.13
N ILE A 190 11.96 15.15 3.24
CA ILE A 190 12.16 14.49 4.54
C ILE A 190 13.11 15.31 5.42
N THR A 191 14.23 15.76 4.86
CA THR A 191 15.18 16.62 5.57
C THR A 191 14.49 17.88 6.09
N THR A 192 13.70 18.55 5.25
CA THR A 192 12.96 19.77 5.64
C THR A 192 12.00 19.46 6.80
N GLY A 193 11.24 18.36 6.73
CA GLY A 193 10.32 17.94 7.79
C GLY A 193 11.04 17.65 9.12
N LEU A 194 12.16 16.92 9.07
CA LEU A 194 12.98 16.64 10.26
C LEU A 194 13.55 17.92 10.90
N TYR A 195 13.98 18.88 10.11
CA TYR A 195 14.42 20.20 10.63
C TYR A 195 13.28 20.99 11.23
N GLN A 196 12.09 20.94 10.67
CA GLN A 196 10.91 21.59 11.26
C GLN A 196 10.55 20.96 12.59
N ASP A 197 10.61 19.63 12.71
CA ASP A 197 10.36 18.93 13.99
C ASP A 197 11.43 19.26 15.04
N ASN A 198 12.71 19.26 14.67
CA ASN A 198 13.81 19.65 15.56
C ASN A 198 13.70 21.09 16.01
N PHE A 199 13.34 22.01 15.11
CA PHE A 199 13.11 23.40 15.48
C PHE A 199 11.95 23.55 16.47
N ALA A 200 10.85 22.81 16.26
CA ALA A 200 9.74 22.80 17.21
C ALA A 200 10.16 22.22 18.57
N LEU A 201 10.92 21.12 18.59
CA LEU A 201 11.44 20.51 19.82
C LEU A 201 12.32 21.49 20.59
N ASP A 202 13.29 22.14 19.93
CA ASP A 202 14.16 23.13 20.54
C ASP A 202 13.37 24.34 21.08
N PHE A 203 12.35 24.76 20.36
CA PHE A 203 11.48 25.82 20.78
C PHE A 203 10.69 25.47 22.05
N PHE A 204 10.09 24.27 22.13
CA PHE A 204 9.31 23.86 23.29
C PHE A 204 10.20 23.47 24.49
N ALA A 205 11.36 22.87 24.24
CA ALA A 205 12.28 22.44 25.31
C ALA A 205 12.99 23.61 25.98
N ASN A 206 13.41 24.59 25.19
CA ASN A 206 14.28 25.68 25.66
C ASN A 206 13.55 27.05 25.76
N GLY A 207 12.25 27.06 25.43
CA GLY A 207 11.52 28.31 25.19
C GLY A 207 12.05 29.01 23.93
N VAL A 208 11.51 30.19 23.64
CA VAL A 208 12.16 31.06 22.66
C VAL A 208 13.49 31.44 23.27
N LYS A 209 14.61 30.82 22.82
CA LYS A 209 15.93 31.41 23.06
C LYS A 209 15.92 32.74 22.33
N LYS A 210 15.38 33.74 23.01
CA LYS A 210 15.47 35.11 22.57
C LYS A 210 16.97 35.40 22.52
N VAL A 211 17.56 35.40 21.34
CA VAL A 211 18.92 35.93 21.22
C VAL A 211 18.78 37.41 21.60
N PRO A 212 19.18 37.81 22.81
CA PRO A 212 18.97 39.18 23.22
C PRO A 212 19.93 40.04 22.40
N ILE A 213 19.38 41.05 21.78
CA ILE A 213 20.22 42.13 21.23
C ILE A 213 20.50 43.07 22.40
N ILE A 214 21.76 43.09 22.81
CA ILE A 214 22.21 44.09 23.79
C ILE A 214 22.66 45.31 23.03
N SER A 215 21.93 46.40 23.17
CA SER A 215 22.33 47.69 22.64
C SER A 215 23.02 48.53 23.71
N HIS A 216 24.18 49.09 23.41
CA HIS A 216 24.94 49.98 24.28
C HIS A 216 25.08 51.35 23.58
N PRO A 217 24.85 52.46 24.30
CA PRO A 217 24.84 53.80 23.71
C PRO A 217 26.21 54.24 23.18
N GLN A 218 27.31 53.64 23.62
CA GLN A 218 28.67 53.96 23.21
C GLN A 218 29.35 52.78 22.55
N GLN A 219 30.41 53.05 21.76
CA GLN A 219 31.20 52.02 21.12
C GLN A 219 32.13 51.32 22.15
N LEU A 220 31.96 50.04 22.38
CA LEU A 220 32.73 49.24 23.30
C LEU A 220 34.07 48.78 22.66
N SER A 221 35.15 48.72 23.45
CA SER A 221 36.42 48.09 23.06
C SER A 221 36.27 46.62 22.78
N LYS A 222 37.26 45.98 22.12
CA LYS A 222 37.22 44.55 21.87
C LYS A 222 37.21 43.71 23.14
N GLU A 223 38.00 44.11 24.14
CA GLU A 223 38.06 43.47 25.47
C GLU A 223 36.76 43.60 26.21
N ALA A 224 36.15 44.84 26.20
CA ALA A 224 34.85 45.04 26.84
C ALA A 224 33.73 44.19 26.22
N LYS A 225 33.74 44.02 24.88
CA LYS A 225 32.80 43.15 24.19
C LYS A 225 32.96 41.68 24.60
N GLN A 226 34.20 41.21 24.78
CA GLN A 226 34.46 39.82 25.18
C GLN A 226 34.02 39.56 26.62
N ASN A 227 34.36 40.44 27.54
CA ASN A 227 33.96 40.36 28.95
C ASN A 227 32.43 40.41 29.11
N LEU A 228 31.77 41.32 28.36
CA LEU A 228 30.33 41.40 28.33
C LEU A 228 29.67 40.09 27.84
N LYS A 229 30.24 39.50 26.80
CA LYS A 229 29.74 38.24 26.26
C LYS A 229 29.84 37.07 27.26
N GLU A 230 30.93 37.01 28.01
CA GLU A 230 31.15 35.97 29.02
C GLU A 230 30.26 36.18 30.24
N SER A 231 30.22 37.37 30.80
CA SER A 231 29.32 37.72 31.91
C SER A 231 27.84 37.52 31.57
N PHE A 232 27.44 37.89 30.36
CA PHE A 232 26.08 37.71 29.89
C PHE A 232 25.72 36.23 29.77
N ARG A 233 26.65 35.37 29.25
CA ARG A 233 26.41 33.92 29.14
C ARG A 233 26.20 33.28 30.50
N GLU A 234 27.06 33.62 31.50
CA GLU A 234 26.93 33.10 32.86
C GLU A 234 25.65 33.56 33.56
N ALA A 235 25.28 34.84 33.40
CA ALA A 235 24.08 35.43 34.01
C ALA A 235 22.81 34.82 33.35
N TRP A 236 22.84 34.56 32.02
CA TRP A 236 21.76 33.96 31.31
C TRP A 236 21.48 32.52 31.76
N GLU A 237 22.54 31.71 31.97
CA GLU A 237 22.43 30.34 32.51
C GLU A 237 21.85 30.33 33.93
N LYS A 238 22.12 31.37 34.71
CA LYS A 238 21.57 31.55 36.08
C LYS A 238 20.17 32.21 36.11
N GLY A 239 19.65 32.60 34.95
CA GLY A 239 18.30 33.19 34.83
C GLY A 239 18.16 34.67 35.30
N ILE A 240 19.25 35.32 35.66
CA ILE A 240 19.26 36.73 36.11
C ILE A 240 20.32 37.49 35.33
N VAL A 241 19.90 38.49 34.58
CA VAL A 241 20.79 39.38 33.83
C VAL A 241 20.70 40.80 34.42
N VAL A 242 21.82 41.31 34.90
CA VAL A 242 21.96 42.69 35.31
C VAL A 242 22.53 43.54 34.19
N LEU A 243 21.85 44.61 33.83
CA LEU A 243 22.27 45.53 32.77
C LEU A 243 22.90 46.74 33.41
N GLU A 244 24.09 47.15 32.93
CA GLU A 244 24.83 48.31 33.39
C GLU A 244 24.81 49.41 32.35
N GLU A 245 25.07 50.67 32.77
CA GLU A 245 25.37 51.84 31.96
C GLU A 245 24.41 52.13 30.77
N GLY A 246 23.10 51.96 30.99
CA GLY A 246 22.10 52.30 29.97
C GLY A 246 21.94 51.29 28.84
N MET A 247 22.45 50.05 29.04
CA MET A 247 22.19 48.96 28.14
C MET A 247 20.70 48.61 28.06
N LYS A 248 20.23 48.27 26.88
CA LYS A 248 18.88 47.77 26.64
C LYS A 248 18.93 46.36 26.03
N ILE A 249 18.02 45.50 26.49
CA ILE A 249 17.79 44.19 25.87
C ILE A 249 16.55 44.30 25.01
N ASP A 250 16.73 44.13 23.72
CA ASP A 250 15.61 43.99 22.79
C ASP A 250 15.46 42.51 22.46
N PRO A 251 14.41 41.85 22.95
CA PRO A 251 14.17 40.45 22.64
C PRO A 251 13.72 40.34 21.17
N ILE A 252 14.44 39.56 20.38
CA ILE A 252 13.93 39.13 19.08
C ILE A 252 12.81 38.12 19.35
N THR A 253 11.56 38.55 19.26
CA THR A 253 10.40 37.67 19.38
C THR A 253 10.14 37.00 18.06
N MET A 254 10.50 35.73 17.92
CA MET A 254 9.93 34.88 16.88
C MET A 254 8.61 34.31 17.42
N ASN A 255 7.49 34.66 16.82
CA ASN A 255 6.20 34.09 17.13
C ASN A 255 6.03 32.77 16.35
N LEU A 256 6.02 31.64 17.04
CA LEU A 256 5.61 30.35 16.45
C LEU A 256 4.12 30.30 16.11
N SER A 257 3.35 31.24 16.60
CA SER A 257 1.93 31.41 16.27
C SER A 257 1.71 31.92 14.84
N ASP A 258 2.79 32.14 14.08
CA ASP A 258 2.66 32.45 12.67
C ASP A 258 2.02 31.27 11.94
N ALA A 259 0.83 31.52 11.40
CA ALA A 259 0.07 30.57 10.58
C ALA A 259 0.94 29.94 9.48
N GLN A 260 1.99 30.60 9.07
CA GLN A 260 2.97 30.17 8.09
C GLN A 260 3.80 28.95 8.52
N PHE A 261 4.18 28.81 9.80
CA PHE A 261 4.90 27.61 10.26
C PHE A 261 4.01 26.36 10.26
N LEU A 262 2.78 26.49 10.76
CA LEU A 262 1.81 25.40 10.76
C LEU A 262 1.41 25.00 9.33
N GLU A 263 1.26 25.97 8.44
CA GLU A 263 0.96 25.73 7.02
C GLU A 263 2.13 25.05 6.31
N SER A 264 3.37 25.47 6.57
CA SER A 264 4.58 24.81 6.02
C SER A 264 4.70 23.36 6.49
N ARG A 265 4.38 23.07 7.76
CA ARG A 265 4.38 21.71 8.29
C ARG A 265 3.32 20.84 7.64
N ARG A 266 2.10 21.36 7.46
CA ARG A 266 1.03 20.68 6.71
C ARG A 266 1.44 20.39 5.28
N PHE A 267 2.05 21.35 4.60
CA PHE A 267 2.56 21.17 3.25
C PHE A 267 3.57 20.03 3.18
N SER A 268 4.49 19.92 4.16
CA SER A 268 5.45 18.81 4.23
C SER A 268 4.75 17.45 4.37
N VAL A 269 3.68 17.36 5.17
CA VAL A 269 2.87 16.15 5.32
C VAL A 269 2.19 15.80 4.00
N GLU A 270 1.52 16.77 3.36
CA GLU A 270 0.83 16.57 2.08
C GLU A 270 1.80 16.12 0.96
N GLU A 271 3.03 16.65 0.91
CA GLU A 271 4.06 16.26 -0.06
C GLU A 271 4.45 14.79 0.09
N ILE A 272 4.68 14.32 1.33
CA ILE A 272 4.98 12.91 1.59
C ILE A 272 3.80 12.02 1.19
N CYS A 273 2.59 12.38 1.61
CA CYS A 273 1.35 11.67 1.25
C CYS A 273 1.19 11.55 -0.27
N ARG A 274 1.49 12.63 -1.01
CA ARG A 274 1.41 12.67 -2.48
C ARG A 274 2.38 11.68 -3.15
N VAL A 275 3.60 11.56 -2.66
CA VAL A 275 4.59 10.64 -3.24
C VAL A 275 4.21 9.18 -2.99
N PHE A 276 3.74 8.85 -1.78
CA PHE A 276 3.24 7.51 -1.46
C PHE A 276 1.83 7.24 -1.99
N ARG A 277 1.13 8.28 -2.52
CA ARG A 277 -0.27 8.21 -2.94
C ARG A 277 -1.20 7.72 -1.82
N VAL A 278 -0.95 8.17 -0.60
CA VAL A 278 -1.77 7.89 0.57
C VAL A 278 -2.64 9.10 0.86
N PRO A 279 -3.96 8.98 0.88
CA PRO A 279 -4.84 10.06 1.29
C PRO A 279 -4.54 10.51 2.74
N PRO A 280 -4.48 11.82 3.04
CA PRO A 280 -4.12 12.32 4.37
C PRO A 280 -5.00 11.80 5.50
N HIS A 281 -6.29 11.54 5.25
CA HIS A 281 -7.21 11.02 6.27
C HIS A 281 -6.80 9.63 6.78
N LEU A 282 -6.13 8.79 5.98
CA LEU A 282 -5.65 7.47 6.39
C LEU A 282 -4.46 7.53 7.36
N ILE A 283 -3.78 8.66 7.43
CA ILE A 283 -2.71 8.91 8.41
C ILE A 283 -3.16 9.83 9.55
N GLY A 284 -4.48 10.09 9.68
CA GLY A 284 -5.06 10.85 10.76
C GLY A 284 -5.18 12.37 10.51
N ASP A 285 -4.87 12.87 9.32
CA ASP A 285 -5.09 14.27 8.96
C ASP A 285 -6.48 14.47 8.33
N LEU A 286 -7.44 14.87 9.13
CA LEU A 286 -8.83 15.13 8.75
C LEU A 286 -9.11 16.60 8.41
N SER A 287 -8.11 17.46 8.38
CA SER A 287 -8.28 18.92 8.30
C SER A 287 -9.03 19.43 7.07
N ARG A 288 -9.04 18.66 5.98
CA ARG A 288 -9.73 18.98 4.72
C ARG A 288 -10.71 17.89 4.26
N SER A 289 -11.10 16.99 5.14
CA SER A 289 -11.91 15.83 4.80
C SER A 289 -13.38 16.07 5.12
N THR A 290 -14.28 15.81 4.16
CA THR A 290 -15.71 15.66 4.36
C THR A 290 -16.09 14.20 4.19
N ASN A 291 -17.19 13.73 4.81
CA ASN A 291 -17.57 12.31 4.77
C ASN A 291 -17.64 11.74 3.34
N ASN A 292 -18.24 12.46 2.41
CA ASN A 292 -18.34 12.03 1.01
C ASN A 292 -16.97 11.94 0.31
N ASN A 293 -16.05 12.84 0.65
CA ASN A 293 -14.71 12.83 0.07
C ASN A 293 -13.86 11.68 0.61
N ILE A 294 -14.05 11.26 1.87
CA ILE A 294 -13.33 10.16 2.49
C ILE A 294 -13.62 8.84 1.76
N GLU A 295 -14.88 8.56 1.44
CA GLU A 295 -15.27 7.36 0.72
C GLU A 295 -14.64 7.29 -0.68
N HIS A 296 -14.74 8.37 -1.45
CA HIS A 296 -14.11 8.45 -2.76
C HIS A 296 -12.59 8.30 -2.69
N GLN A 297 -11.93 8.96 -1.74
CA GLN A 297 -10.49 8.86 -1.54
C GLN A 297 -10.06 7.46 -1.11
N SER A 298 -10.90 6.72 -0.36
CA SER A 298 -10.63 5.34 0.01
C SER A 298 -10.68 4.41 -1.20
N ILE A 299 -11.64 4.59 -2.11
CA ILE A 299 -11.71 3.85 -3.38
C ILE A 299 -10.53 4.21 -4.28
N GLU A 300 -10.17 5.48 -4.37
CA GLU A 300 -8.99 5.94 -5.13
C GLU A 300 -7.70 5.32 -4.57
N PHE A 301 -7.55 5.25 -3.25
CA PHE A 301 -6.41 4.60 -2.61
C PHE A 301 -6.29 3.13 -3.00
N VAL A 302 -7.39 2.39 -2.97
CA VAL A 302 -7.40 0.98 -3.40
C VAL A 302 -7.04 0.88 -4.88
N THR A 303 -7.63 1.70 -5.73
CA THR A 303 -7.48 1.64 -7.19
C THR A 303 -6.09 2.06 -7.65
N HIS A 304 -5.57 3.16 -7.09
CA HIS A 304 -4.35 3.82 -7.59
C HIS A 304 -3.09 3.52 -6.78
N THR A 305 -3.24 3.01 -5.55
CA THR A 305 -2.10 2.70 -4.68
C THR A 305 -1.99 1.19 -4.42
N ILE A 306 -3.02 0.59 -3.86
CA ILE A 306 -2.96 -0.83 -3.44
C ILE A 306 -2.93 -1.77 -4.64
N ARG A 307 -3.88 -1.65 -5.57
CA ARG A 307 -3.99 -2.52 -6.74
C ARG A 307 -2.70 -2.58 -7.59
N PRO A 308 -2.03 -1.45 -7.93
CA PRO A 308 -0.77 -1.49 -8.68
C PRO A 308 0.34 -2.28 -7.98
N TRP A 309 0.42 -2.20 -6.64
CA TRP A 309 1.37 -2.99 -5.86
C TRP A 309 1.01 -4.46 -5.85
N CYS A 310 -0.26 -4.82 -5.62
CA CYS A 310 -0.74 -6.20 -5.69
C CYS A 310 -0.41 -6.83 -7.05
N VAL A 311 -0.75 -6.18 -8.15
CA VAL A 311 -0.47 -6.69 -9.51
C VAL A 311 1.03 -6.89 -9.74
N ARG A 312 1.88 -5.99 -9.23
CA ARG A 312 3.34 -6.11 -9.35
C ARG A 312 3.86 -7.34 -8.61
N ILE A 313 3.40 -7.54 -7.38
CA ILE A 313 3.77 -8.69 -6.55
C ILE A 313 3.24 -9.99 -7.16
N GLU A 314 1.99 -10.03 -7.60
CA GLU A 314 1.38 -11.18 -8.28
C GLU A 314 2.19 -11.60 -9.51
N LYS A 315 2.59 -10.64 -10.35
CA LYS A 315 3.40 -10.93 -11.54
C LYS A 315 4.77 -11.49 -11.19
N ALA A 316 5.38 -11.02 -10.10
CA ALA A 316 6.63 -11.58 -9.60
C ALA A 316 6.42 -12.99 -9.05
N LEU A 317 5.45 -13.20 -8.16
CA LEU A 317 5.12 -14.52 -7.60
C LEU A 317 4.84 -15.54 -8.72
N ASN A 318 3.95 -15.21 -9.67
CA ASN A 318 3.65 -16.06 -10.81
C ASN A 318 4.89 -16.34 -11.68
N GLY A 319 5.77 -15.33 -11.81
CA GLY A 319 6.98 -15.42 -12.63
C GLY A 319 8.10 -16.24 -12.02
N TYR A 320 8.25 -16.23 -10.71
CA TYR A 320 9.36 -16.90 -10.04
C TYR A 320 8.97 -18.22 -9.37
N LEU A 321 7.76 -18.35 -8.83
CA LEU A 321 7.36 -19.52 -8.07
C LEU A 321 6.76 -20.63 -8.93
N LEU A 322 5.99 -20.26 -9.96
CA LEU A 322 5.37 -21.22 -10.87
C LEU A 322 6.31 -21.55 -12.05
N ASN A 323 6.46 -22.82 -12.37
CA ASN A 323 7.16 -23.25 -13.58
C ASN A 323 6.30 -23.02 -14.85
N ASN A 324 6.89 -23.18 -16.05
CA ASN A 324 6.20 -22.90 -17.32
C ASN A 324 4.94 -23.76 -17.57
N LEU A 325 4.88 -24.96 -17.01
CA LEU A 325 3.71 -25.85 -17.14
C LEU A 325 2.63 -25.46 -16.14
N GLU A 326 3.04 -25.11 -14.93
CA GLU A 326 2.13 -24.66 -13.87
C GLU A 326 1.46 -23.34 -14.21
N ARG A 327 2.17 -22.36 -14.80
CA ARG A 327 1.59 -21.07 -15.22
C ARG A 327 0.43 -21.18 -16.20
N LYS A 328 0.28 -22.30 -16.90
CA LYS A 328 -0.86 -22.57 -17.77
C LYS A 328 -2.10 -23.01 -17.01
N LYS A 329 -1.92 -23.53 -15.78
CA LYS A 329 -2.98 -24.15 -14.99
C LYS A 329 -3.26 -23.41 -13.67
N TYR A 330 -2.26 -22.72 -13.15
CA TYR A 330 -2.34 -22.07 -11.84
C TYR A 330 -2.03 -20.58 -11.96
N HIS A 331 -2.64 -19.81 -11.07
CA HIS A 331 -2.46 -18.37 -10.97
C HIS A 331 -2.47 -17.94 -9.50
N ILE A 332 -1.52 -17.09 -9.13
CA ILE A 332 -1.42 -16.51 -7.78
C ILE A 332 -1.99 -15.10 -7.85
N GLU A 333 -2.97 -14.79 -7.00
CA GLU A 333 -3.71 -13.54 -7.05
C GLU A 333 -4.18 -13.12 -5.64
N PHE A 334 -4.09 -11.83 -5.33
CA PHE A 334 -4.69 -11.24 -4.14
C PHE A 334 -6.20 -11.09 -4.30
N ASN A 335 -6.93 -11.33 -3.24
CA ASN A 335 -8.35 -11.02 -3.21
C ASN A 335 -8.56 -9.59 -2.67
N LEU A 336 -8.87 -8.67 -3.58
CA LEU A 336 -9.12 -7.26 -3.27
C LEU A 336 -10.58 -6.98 -2.86
N ASP A 337 -11.49 -7.95 -2.99
CA ASP A 337 -12.93 -7.75 -2.73
C ASP A 337 -13.19 -7.24 -1.32
N GLY A 338 -12.34 -7.64 -0.36
CA GLY A 338 -12.42 -7.20 1.03
C GLY A 338 -12.22 -5.70 1.24
N LEU A 339 -11.35 -5.07 0.44
CA LEU A 339 -11.05 -3.63 0.55
C LEU A 339 -12.12 -2.75 -0.10
N LEU A 340 -12.77 -3.25 -1.14
CA LEU A 340 -13.84 -2.54 -1.84
C LEU A 340 -15.18 -2.62 -1.09
N ARG A 341 -15.20 -3.28 0.08
CA ARG A 341 -16.37 -3.51 0.92
C ARG A 341 -16.76 -2.31 1.79
N GLY A 342 -16.43 -1.09 1.39
CA GLY A 342 -16.59 0.12 2.22
C GLY A 342 -18.02 0.41 2.69
N ASP A 343 -19.05 0.00 1.95
CA ASP A 343 -20.45 0.14 2.36
C ASP A 343 -21.19 -1.20 2.31
N THR A 344 -21.56 -1.69 3.51
CA THR A 344 -22.33 -2.92 3.64
C THR A 344 -23.66 -2.85 2.88
N LEU A 345 -24.31 -1.68 2.86
CA LEU A 345 -25.58 -1.49 2.18
C LEU A 345 -25.42 -1.60 0.67
N THR A 346 -24.48 -0.88 0.08
CA THR A 346 -24.17 -0.93 -1.37
C THR A 346 -23.78 -2.34 -1.81
N ARG A 347 -22.98 -3.05 -0.98
CA ARG A 347 -22.62 -4.45 -1.25
C ARG A 347 -23.82 -5.37 -1.24
N GLN A 348 -24.68 -5.27 -0.22
CA GLN A 348 -25.88 -6.08 -0.12
C GLN A 348 -26.83 -5.81 -1.29
N GLN A 349 -26.98 -4.56 -1.69
CA GLN A 349 -27.74 -4.19 -2.88
C GLN A 349 -27.14 -4.78 -4.18
N ALA A 350 -25.82 -4.71 -4.33
CA ALA A 350 -25.13 -5.31 -5.48
C ALA A 350 -25.30 -6.84 -5.51
N ASN A 351 -25.19 -7.52 -4.36
CA ASN A 351 -25.39 -8.96 -4.26
C ASN A 351 -26.86 -9.35 -4.50
N GLN A 352 -27.79 -8.54 -4.01
CA GLN A 352 -29.22 -8.74 -4.31
C GLN A 352 -29.52 -8.63 -5.81
N ILE A 353 -28.90 -7.66 -6.50
CA ILE A 353 -29.03 -7.52 -7.95
C ILE A 353 -28.41 -8.74 -8.66
N LYS A 354 -27.26 -9.23 -8.23
CA LYS A 354 -26.62 -10.44 -8.77
C LYS A 354 -27.51 -11.69 -8.57
N LEU A 355 -28.07 -11.86 -7.37
CA LEU A 355 -28.98 -12.96 -7.07
C LEU A 355 -30.22 -12.92 -7.96
N ASN A 356 -30.86 -11.75 -8.07
CA ASN A 356 -32.07 -11.57 -8.88
C ASN A 356 -31.84 -11.77 -10.39
N ASN A 357 -30.62 -11.59 -10.85
CA ASN A 357 -30.23 -11.78 -12.26
C ASN A 357 -29.60 -13.17 -12.54
N GLY A 358 -29.59 -14.08 -11.58
CA GLY A 358 -29.03 -15.42 -11.74
C GLY A 358 -27.52 -15.45 -11.93
N VAL A 359 -26.81 -14.47 -11.39
CA VAL A 359 -25.32 -14.38 -11.44
C VAL A 359 -24.70 -14.96 -10.17
N LEU A 360 -25.46 -15.04 -9.07
CA LEU A 360 -25.02 -15.48 -7.75
C LEU A 360 -26.06 -16.43 -7.17
N THR A 361 -25.61 -17.56 -6.57
CA THR A 361 -26.47 -18.45 -5.81
C THR A 361 -26.61 -18.00 -4.37
N ARG A 362 -27.55 -18.56 -3.63
CA ARG A 362 -27.73 -18.26 -2.19
C ARG A 362 -26.51 -18.71 -1.38
N ASN A 363 -25.96 -19.89 -1.67
CA ASN A 363 -24.78 -20.40 -0.97
C ASN A 363 -23.54 -19.59 -1.31
N GLU A 364 -23.32 -19.20 -2.57
CA GLU A 364 -22.22 -18.29 -2.94
C GLU A 364 -22.32 -16.94 -2.19
N TRP A 365 -23.53 -16.37 -2.05
CA TRP A 365 -23.71 -15.15 -1.27
C TRP A 365 -23.40 -15.38 0.22
N ARG A 366 -23.85 -16.51 0.80
CA ARG A 366 -23.55 -16.86 2.20
C ARG A 366 -22.04 -17.02 2.44
N ILE A 367 -21.33 -17.68 1.52
CA ILE A 367 -19.87 -17.80 1.57
C ILE A 367 -19.18 -16.41 1.50
N LEU A 368 -19.67 -15.52 0.64
CA LEU A 368 -19.18 -14.14 0.57
C LEU A 368 -19.37 -13.36 1.88
N GLU A 369 -20.43 -13.67 2.66
CA GLU A 369 -20.71 -13.08 3.97
C GLU A 369 -20.10 -13.89 5.14
N ASN A 370 -19.26 -14.89 4.84
CA ASN A 370 -18.66 -15.79 5.84
C ASN A 370 -19.70 -16.56 6.67
N LEU A 371 -20.80 -16.92 6.05
CA LEU A 371 -21.87 -17.77 6.61
C LEU A 371 -21.74 -19.19 6.05
N ASN A 372 -22.12 -20.18 6.82
CA ASN A 372 -22.14 -21.56 6.36
C ASN A 372 -23.15 -21.74 5.22
N GLU A 373 -22.86 -22.65 4.30
CA GLU A 373 -23.78 -23.08 3.25
C GLU A 373 -25.08 -23.66 3.85
N VAL A 374 -26.16 -23.56 3.12
CA VAL A 374 -27.45 -24.18 3.47
C VAL A 374 -27.56 -25.45 2.64
N GLU A 375 -27.80 -26.57 3.34
CA GLU A 375 -27.97 -27.89 2.72
C GLU A 375 -29.45 -28.06 2.28
N ASP A 376 -29.97 -27.13 1.52
CA ASP A 376 -31.31 -27.26 0.93
C ASP A 376 -31.21 -27.37 -0.62
N GLU A 377 -32.28 -27.90 -1.23
CA GLU A 377 -32.36 -28.09 -2.68
C GLU A 377 -32.16 -26.81 -3.49
N TYR A 378 -32.36 -25.64 -2.86
CA TYR A 378 -32.29 -24.33 -3.50
C TYR A 378 -31.06 -23.51 -3.13
N GLY A 379 -30.13 -24.07 -2.36
CA GLY A 379 -28.92 -23.38 -1.89
C GLY A 379 -28.01 -22.97 -3.03
N ASP A 380 -27.83 -23.87 -3.99
CA ASP A 380 -26.92 -23.71 -5.15
C ASP A 380 -27.67 -23.42 -6.45
N GLU A 381 -28.98 -23.23 -6.41
CA GLU A 381 -29.78 -22.89 -7.58
C GLU A 381 -29.69 -21.41 -7.91
N TYR A 382 -29.67 -21.11 -9.23
CA TYR A 382 -29.71 -19.74 -9.72
C TYR A 382 -31.14 -19.23 -9.83
N PHE A 383 -31.41 -18.11 -9.18
CA PHE A 383 -32.72 -17.45 -9.25
C PHE A 383 -32.71 -16.32 -10.29
N CYS A 384 -33.80 -16.16 -11.00
CA CYS A 384 -34.04 -15.00 -11.83
C CYS A 384 -35.38 -14.36 -11.49
N SER A 385 -35.46 -13.05 -11.61
CA SER A 385 -36.74 -12.34 -11.49
C SER A 385 -37.67 -12.76 -12.61
N GLN A 386 -38.93 -13.04 -12.31
CA GLN A 386 -39.96 -13.34 -13.33
C GLN A 386 -40.19 -12.21 -14.34
N GLN A 387 -39.74 -11.01 -14.02
CA GLN A 387 -39.81 -9.85 -14.91
C GLN A 387 -38.75 -9.85 -16.02
N ILE A 388 -37.69 -10.68 -15.88
CA ILE A 388 -36.59 -10.78 -16.87
C ILE A 388 -36.87 -11.98 -17.76
N ARG A 389 -37.33 -11.73 -19.00
CA ARG A 389 -37.55 -12.74 -20.03
C ARG A 389 -36.56 -12.58 -21.17
N PRO A 390 -36.10 -13.69 -21.78
CA PRO A 390 -35.29 -13.59 -23.01
C PRO A 390 -36.04 -12.82 -24.08
N ILE A 391 -35.34 -11.90 -24.79
CA ILE A 391 -35.95 -11.07 -25.85
C ILE A 391 -36.70 -11.92 -26.86
N LYS A 392 -36.26 -13.13 -27.18
CA LYS A 392 -36.93 -14.08 -28.09
C LYS A 392 -38.33 -14.44 -27.63
N THR A 393 -38.57 -14.54 -26.30
CA THR A 393 -39.87 -14.93 -25.76
C THR A 393 -40.86 -13.76 -25.67
N VAL A 394 -40.41 -12.53 -25.86
CA VAL A 394 -41.28 -11.33 -25.88
C VAL A 394 -42.10 -11.24 -27.19
N TYR A 395 -41.58 -11.86 -28.25
CA TYR A 395 -42.23 -11.90 -29.56
C TYR A 395 -42.94 -13.24 -29.86
N GLU A 396 -42.84 -14.23 -28.98
CA GLU A 396 -43.65 -15.44 -29.04
C GLU A 396 -44.97 -15.17 -28.33
N GLU A 397 -46.10 -15.28 -29.06
CA GLU A 397 -47.43 -15.21 -28.46
C GLU A 397 -47.53 -16.21 -27.31
N PRO A 398 -48.17 -15.86 -26.18
CA PRO A 398 -48.33 -16.79 -25.07
C PRO A 398 -49.08 -18.02 -25.60
N LYS A 399 -48.43 -19.20 -25.57
CA LYS A 399 -49.13 -20.45 -25.78
C LYS A 399 -50.21 -20.49 -24.72
N GLU A 400 -51.50 -20.54 -25.17
CA GLU A 400 -52.63 -20.78 -24.32
C GLU A 400 -52.37 -22.04 -23.49
N THR A 401 -51.96 -21.85 -22.27
CA THR A 401 -52.00 -22.95 -21.29
C THR A 401 -53.46 -23.18 -20.99
N GLU A 402 -53.98 -24.38 -21.37
CA GLU A 402 -55.25 -24.90 -21.00
C GLU A 402 -55.46 -24.81 -19.46
N TYR A 403 -56.07 -23.69 -19.08
CA TYR A 403 -56.75 -23.60 -17.81
C TYR A 403 -58.16 -24.18 -17.96
N ASN A 404 -58.24 -25.49 -18.19
CA ASN A 404 -59.47 -26.23 -18.05
C ASN A 404 -59.20 -27.37 -17.09
N GLN A 405 -59.55 -27.18 -15.83
CA GLN A 405 -60.30 -28.19 -15.06
C GLN A 405 -60.53 -27.67 -13.63
N GLY A 406 -61.83 -27.49 -13.36
CA GLY A 406 -62.44 -27.86 -12.13
C GLY A 406 -62.78 -26.78 -11.11
N PHE A 407 -63.68 -25.87 -11.46
CA PHE A 407 -64.60 -25.38 -10.44
C PHE A 407 -66.02 -25.65 -10.92
N ASN A 408 -66.54 -26.84 -10.51
CA ASN A 408 -67.97 -27.14 -10.49
C ASN A 408 -68.65 -26.24 -9.45
N VAL A 409 -69.27 -25.19 -9.90
CA VAL A 409 -70.24 -24.46 -9.08
C VAL A 409 -71.56 -25.23 -9.20
N ASN A 410 -71.91 -26.00 -8.18
CA ASN A 410 -73.28 -26.50 -8.00
C ASN A 410 -74.21 -25.32 -7.75
N ASN A 411 -74.96 -24.97 -8.76
CA ASN A 411 -76.22 -24.22 -8.63
C ASN A 411 -77.23 -25.14 -7.92
N ASN A 412 -77.62 -24.80 -6.72
CA ASN A 412 -78.90 -25.20 -6.16
C ASN A 412 -79.67 -23.95 -5.81
N GLU A 413 -80.69 -23.77 -6.63
CA GLU A 413 -81.82 -22.88 -6.39
C GLU A 413 -82.45 -23.24 -5.03
N ASN A 414 -82.86 -22.28 -4.24
CA ASN A 414 -84.30 -22.11 -3.89
C ASN A 414 -84.51 -20.95 -2.91
N THR A 415 -85.34 -20.07 -3.43
CA THR A 415 -86.58 -19.53 -2.80
C THR A 415 -86.44 -18.60 -1.59
N GLU A 416 -86.91 -17.40 -1.92
CA GLU A 416 -87.92 -16.62 -1.17
C GLU A 416 -87.76 -16.44 0.33
N ASN A 417 -87.61 -15.26 0.86
CA ASN A 417 -88.74 -14.49 1.38
C ASN A 417 -88.26 -13.17 2.07
N LYS A 418 -88.93 -12.12 1.62
CA LYS A 418 -89.55 -11.05 2.40
C LYS A 418 -88.81 -10.39 3.59
N ALA A 419 -88.66 -9.19 3.36
CA ALA A 419 -89.30 -8.04 4.05
C ALA A 419 -88.75 -7.66 5.44
N SER A 420 -88.48 -6.43 5.45
CA SER A 420 -88.91 -5.33 6.29
C SER A 420 -88.01 -4.86 7.43
N ARG A 421 -87.78 -3.54 7.29
CA ARG A 421 -87.87 -2.50 8.36
C ARG A 421 -86.89 -2.65 9.55
N THR A 422 -86.27 -1.67 9.93
CA THR A 422 -86.37 -0.25 10.26
C THR A 422 -85.23 0.10 11.22
N SER A 423 -84.74 1.27 10.99
CA SER A 423 -84.30 2.24 12.00
C SER A 423 -83.63 1.80 13.29
N GLU A 424 -82.41 2.14 13.54
CA GLU A 424 -81.98 3.36 14.28
C GLU A 424 -80.50 3.60 14.01
#